data_ef68e67a566efaae8179b3d5f3f85c51
#
_entry.id   ef68e67a566efaae8179b3d5f3f85c51
#
_cell.length_a   1.000
_cell.length_b   1.000
_cell.length_c   1.000
_cell.angle_alpha   90.00
_cell.angle_beta   90.00
_cell.angle_gamma   90.00
#
_symmetry.space_group_name_H-M   'P 1'
#
loop_
_entity.id
_entity.type
_entity.pdbx_description
1 polymer ?
#
loop_
_entity_poly.entity_id
_entity_poly.type
_entity_poly.pdbx_seq_one_letter_code
_entity_poly.pdbx_strand_id
1 'polypeptide(L)'
;MTFSSFMQKLEVKPTCDEFESIQTSRWGNRDVYPIPHDKRTYGIYAFVSYWGTCGVCLSSWTIGSSLIGIGLTPGQAMASVVVGMFLACLNAFLNGSPGAKHHLGYGMLARAAFGMWGSYFCIMLNVFQSFVFYGTQMYFGGQAFVIILNSLSHSFLTMKNTLPESAGITTPGLIGFVLFIILYFPIIYWIPAHRIQKLLEVQIVIATATLLGIMGWAVHMNGGHAGNLVAPAISLSKSEAGFRVVQGITSVAGTYTGGSDRVSDWTRYGRTRHTSTPAIFCLFLTVILTALVGIISTSALVNVYGNLQWNPLITLQLVQANTYTAKCRAATFFAGLGLLCVTTFVNYTQNCVSSGMDVAMLIPKYVSQRRGAIIFSILGVLAQPWRFLTQATTFITVLSSFGVFMSPAAAILIVDFWIVRKTKWNIPELYKPGGIYWFTGGINWRAFVAYILAMWPALPGFVNATGGVEVDVVWRRFYQISFFFGYLVAGGLYWIFCIVSPPPGIGVQVDFDVDGGVLVIDGVGDSAVSLGSVAVEKQGETVKTNAC
;
A
#
# COMPACT_ATOMS: atom_id res chain seq x y z
N MET A 1 8.62 25.41 30.70
CA MET A 1 9.40 24.75 29.64
C MET A 1 9.46 25.66 28.46
N THR A 2 10.63 26.02 27.97
CA THR A 2 10.75 26.78 26.73
C THR A 2 10.39 25.88 25.55
N PHE A 3 9.83 26.44 24.46
CA PHE A 3 9.50 25.70 23.22
C PHE A 3 10.71 24.88 22.72
N SER A 4 11.92 25.43 22.81
CA SER A 4 13.16 24.74 22.47
C SER A 4 13.40 23.48 23.29
N SER A 5 13.21 23.52 24.62
CA SER A 5 13.35 22.36 25.50
C SER A 5 12.29 21.27 25.24
N PHE A 6 11.08 21.65 24.82
CA PHE A 6 10.05 20.72 24.42
C PHE A 6 10.41 20.01 23.10
N MET A 7 10.87 20.77 22.09
CA MET A 7 11.29 20.22 20.82
C MET A 7 12.46 19.25 20.94
N GLN A 8 13.45 19.52 21.80
CA GLN A 8 14.56 18.61 22.09
C GLN A 8 14.08 17.28 22.69
N LYS A 9 13.03 17.27 23.52
CA LYS A 9 12.44 16.02 24.05
C LYS A 9 11.73 15.18 22.99
N LEU A 10 11.28 15.80 21.90
CA LEU A 10 10.62 15.11 20.80
C LEU A 10 11.62 14.51 19.81
N GLU A 11 12.90 14.89 19.85
CA GLU A 11 13.89 14.32 18.93
C GLU A 11 13.97 12.80 19.07
N VAL A 12 14.12 12.12 17.92
CA VAL A 12 14.28 10.67 17.87
C VAL A 12 15.67 10.35 18.39
N LYS A 13 15.72 9.71 19.55
CA LYS A 13 17.01 9.31 20.16
C LYS A 13 17.61 8.14 19.40
N PRO A 14 18.96 8.09 19.22
CA PRO A 14 19.66 6.87 18.80
C PRO A 14 19.32 5.72 19.78
N THR A 15 19.25 4.50 19.29
CA THR A 15 19.18 3.32 20.15
C THR A 15 20.57 3.02 20.70
N CYS A 16 20.67 2.62 21.97
CA CYS A 16 21.89 2.58 22.78
C CYS A 16 23.07 1.75 22.23
N ASP A 17 22.93 0.90 21.22
CA ASP A 17 23.93 -0.14 21.01
C ASP A 17 24.71 -0.12 19.69
N GLU A 18 24.29 0.61 18.64
CA GLU A 18 24.99 0.50 17.33
C GLU A 18 25.00 1.78 16.49
N PHE A 19 24.19 2.78 16.85
CA PHE A 19 24.05 4.01 16.07
C PHE A 19 24.59 5.26 16.76
N GLU A 20 25.46 5.15 17.76
CA GLU A 20 26.03 6.32 18.44
C GLU A 20 26.83 7.24 17.51
N SER A 21 27.39 6.69 16.42
CA SER A 21 28.08 7.45 15.38
C SER A 21 27.15 8.12 14.37
N ILE A 22 25.88 7.70 14.28
CA ILE A 22 24.92 8.22 13.28
C ILE A 22 24.01 9.24 13.94
N GLN A 23 24.34 10.51 13.78
CA GLN A 23 23.53 11.60 14.29
C GLN A 23 22.19 11.69 13.55
N THR A 24 21.10 11.80 14.31
CA THR A 24 19.78 12.15 13.77
C THR A 24 19.86 13.54 13.15
N SER A 25 19.55 13.65 11.87
CA SER A 25 19.55 14.87 11.09
C SER A 25 18.17 15.17 10.50
N ARG A 26 18.03 16.29 9.81
CA ARG A 26 16.86 16.59 9.00
C ARG A 26 16.62 15.56 7.89
N TRP A 27 17.69 14.91 7.41
CA TRP A 27 17.68 14.06 6.23
C TRP A 27 17.76 12.57 6.53
N GLY A 28 17.98 12.20 7.78
CA GLY A 28 18.08 10.80 8.17
C GLY A 28 17.99 10.57 9.66
N ASN A 29 17.47 9.42 10.01
CA ASN A 29 17.47 8.84 11.34
C ASN A 29 17.69 7.32 11.22
N ARG A 30 17.73 6.61 12.34
CA ARG A 30 17.91 5.15 12.40
C ARG A 30 16.93 4.34 11.51
N ASP A 31 15.71 4.86 11.27
CA ASP A 31 14.71 4.16 10.47
C ASP A 31 14.88 4.42 8.96
N VAL A 32 15.71 5.39 8.59
CA VAL A 32 15.92 5.87 7.22
C VAL A 32 17.24 5.38 6.63
N TYR A 33 18.27 5.16 7.46
CA TYR A 33 19.55 4.63 7.03
C TYR A 33 19.46 3.16 6.59
N PRO A 34 20.47 2.62 5.87
CA PRO A 34 20.51 1.21 5.49
C PRO A 34 20.38 0.30 6.72
N ILE A 35 19.65 -0.80 6.56
CA ILE A 35 19.42 -1.76 7.65
C ILE A 35 20.72 -2.49 7.97
N PRO A 36 21.19 -2.50 9.24
CA PRO A 36 22.38 -3.24 9.69
C PRO A 36 22.26 -4.74 9.43
N HIS A 37 23.39 -5.43 9.34
CA HIS A 37 23.46 -6.86 8.97
C HIS A 37 22.69 -7.75 9.94
N ASP A 38 22.77 -7.49 11.23
CA ASP A 38 22.09 -8.23 12.32
C ASP A 38 20.55 -8.14 12.23
N LYS A 39 20.01 -7.05 11.66
CA LYS A 39 18.57 -6.79 11.49
C LYS A 39 18.00 -7.27 10.16
N ARG A 40 18.82 -7.82 9.25
CA ARG A 40 18.39 -8.43 7.98
C ARG A 40 17.87 -9.84 8.22
N THR A 41 16.75 -9.96 8.87
CA THR A 41 16.22 -11.24 9.39
C THR A 41 15.21 -11.93 8.47
N TYR A 42 14.70 -11.21 7.45
CA TYR A 42 13.60 -11.71 6.62
C TYR A 42 14.09 -12.72 5.58
N GLY A 43 13.65 -13.98 5.75
CA GLY A 43 13.80 -15.04 4.76
C GLY A 43 12.62 -15.09 3.78
N ILE A 44 12.65 -16.05 2.85
CA ILE A 44 11.63 -16.22 1.82
C ILE A 44 10.23 -16.45 2.42
N TYR A 45 10.13 -17.23 3.50
CA TYR A 45 8.85 -17.50 4.18
C TYR A 45 8.21 -16.25 4.79
N ALA A 46 9.00 -15.32 5.31
CA ALA A 46 8.50 -14.04 5.81
C ALA A 46 7.84 -13.21 4.70
N PHE A 47 8.43 -13.23 3.50
CA PHE A 47 7.86 -12.55 2.34
C PHE A 47 6.64 -13.29 1.76
N VAL A 48 6.63 -14.62 1.79
CA VAL A 48 5.44 -15.41 1.42
C VAL A 48 4.27 -15.08 2.34
N SER A 49 4.48 -15.03 3.65
CA SER A 49 3.44 -14.67 4.63
C SER A 49 2.99 -13.21 4.46
N TYR A 50 3.92 -12.27 4.23
CA TYR A 50 3.60 -10.87 3.97
C TYR A 50 2.71 -10.71 2.72
N TRP A 51 3.12 -11.30 1.59
CA TRP A 51 2.37 -11.21 0.34
C TRP A 51 1.08 -12.02 0.36
N GLY A 52 1.06 -13.16 1.09
CA GLY A 52 -0.15 -13.93 1.34
C GLY A 52 -1.19 -13.11 2.09
N THR A 53 -0.80 -12.41 3.16
CA THR A 53 -1.68 -11.49 3.91
C THR A 53 -2.19 -10.35 3.03
N CYS A 54 -1.34 -9.78 2.17
CA CYS A 54 -1.71 -8.73 1.23
C CYS A 54 -2.76 -9.19 0.22
N GLY A 55 -2.63 -10.43 -0.27
CA GLY A 55 -3.52 -10.98 -1.30
C GLY A 55 -4.80 -11.61 -0.75
N VAL A 56 -4.76 -12.32 0.39
CA VAL A 56 -5.94 -12.96 1.00
C VAL A 56 -6.65 -11.97 1.92
N CYS A 57 -7.34 -11.00 1.32
CA CYS A 57 -7.98 -9.92 2.06
C CYS A 57 -9.29 -9.44 1.42
N LEU A 58 -10.05 -8.63 2.16
CA LEU A 58 -11.31 -8.06 1.69
C LEU A 58 -11.12 -7.12 0.49
N SER A 59 -10.02 -6.39 0.41
CA SER A 59 -9.74 -5.51 -0.74
C SER A 59 -9.60 -6.31 -2.03
N SER A 60 -8.91 -7.45 -2.00
CA SER A 60 -8.78 -8.34 -3.18
C SER A 60 -10.13 -8.93 -3.60
N TRP A 61 -10.98 -9.32 -2.64
CA TRP A 61 -12.36 -9.73 -2.91
C TRP A 61 -13.14 -8.60 -3.58
N THR A 62 -13.18 -7.42 -2.97
CA THR A 62 -13.99 -6.30 -3.42
C THR A 62 -13.52 -5.71 -4.74
N ILE A 63 -12.23 -5.76 -5.06
CA ILE A 63 -11.71 -5.37 -6.37
C ILE A 63 -12.32 -6.25 -7.46
N GLY A 64 -12.28 -7.57 -7.32
CA GLY A 64 -12.85 -8.49 -8.30
C GLY A 64 -14.36 -8.31 -8.46
N SER A 65 -15.09 -8.31 -7.35
CA SER A 65 -16.55 -8.26 -7.34
C SER A 65 -17.12 -6.90 -7.79
N SER A 66 -16.46 -5.78 -7.50
CA SER A 66 -16.91 -4.45 -7.89
C SER A 66 -16.78 -4.17 -9.39
N LEU A 67 -15.88 -4.86 -10.09
CA LEU A 67 -15.76 -4.76 -11.55
C LEU A 67 -17.02 -5.23 -12.29
N ILE A 68 -17.80 -6.15 -11.71
CA ILE A 68 -19.11 -6.53 -12.23
C ILE A 68 -20.06 -5.33 -12.19
N GLY A 69 -19.96 -4.49 -11.15
CA GLY A 69 -20.78 -3.29 -10.97
C GLY A 69 -20.57 -2.19 -12.01
N ILE A 70 -19.44 -2.16 -12.69
CA ILE A 70 -19.21 -1.24 -13.82
C ILE A 70 -19.64 -1.83 -15.19
N GLY A 71 -20.29 -2.99 -15.19
CA GLY A 71 -20.86 -3.63 -16.38
C GLY A 71 -19.97 -4.67 -17.05
N LEU A 72 -18.88 -5.12 -16.40
CA LEU A 72 -18.07 -6.22 -16.91
C LEU A 72 -18.77 -7.56 -16.64
N THR A 73 -18.62 -8.51 -17.56
CA THR A 73 -18.92 -9.91 -17.27
C THR A 73 -17.94 -10.43 -16.21
N PRO A 74 -18.29 -11.45 -15.42
CA PRO A 74 -17.37 -12.08 -14.48
C PRO A 74 -16.05 -12.53 -15.13
N GLY A 75 -16.10 -13.03 -16.38
CA GLY A 75 -14.90 -13.39 -17.13
C GLY A 75 -14.03 -12.20 -17.50
N GLN A 76 -14.63 -11.07 -17.93
CA GLN A 76 -13.89 -9.82 -18.21
C GLN A 76 -13.32 -9.20 -16.93
N ALA A 77 -14.07 -9.24 -15.82
CA ALA A 77 -13.58 -8.81 -14.51
C ALA A 77 -12.36 -9.63 -14.09
N MET A 78 -12.41 -10.96 -14.25
CA MET A 78 -11.28 -11.84 -13.95
C MET A 78 -10.07 -11.57 -14.84
N ALA A 79 -10.27 -11.39 -16.16
CA ALA A 79 -9.20 -11.02 -17.08
C ALA A 79 -8.54 -9.69 -16.69
N SER A 80 -9.35 -8.68 -16.28
CA SER A 80 -8.84 -7.40 -15.78
C SER A 80 -8.00 -7.57 -14.52
N VAL A 81 -8.43 -8.44 -13.59
CA VAL A 81 -7.67 -8.75 -12.37
C VAL A 81 -6.33 -9.42 -12.71
N VAL A 82 -6.33 -10.44 -13.59
CA VAL A 82 -5.10 -11.17 -13.96
C VAL A 82 -4.07 -10.23 -14.59
N VAL A 83 -4.48 -9.43 -15.58
CA VAL A 83 -3.57 -8.51 -16.26
C VAL A 83 -3.11 -7.39 -15.33
N GLY A 84 -4.03 -6.79 -14.56
CA GLY A 84 -3.71 -5.72 -13.61
C GLY A 84 -2.76 -6.19 -12.52
N MET A 85 -2.95 -7.42 -11.99
CA MET A 85 -2.05 -8.01 -11.01
C MET A 85 -0.69 -8.38 -11.58
N PHE A 86 -0.60 -8.82 -12.81
CA PHE A 86 0.69 -9.04 -13.48
C PHE A 86 1.51 -7.75 -13.51
N LEU A 87 0.89 -6.63 -13.92
CA LEU A 87 1.54 -5.32 -13.95
C LEU A 87 1.95 -4.85 -12.54
N ALA A 88 1.07 -5.02 -11.55
CA ALA A 88 1.37 -4.65 -10.16
C ALA A 88 2.51 -5.49 -9.56
N CYS A 89 2.57 -6.79 -9.85
CA CYS A 89 3.64 -7.67 -9.38
C CYS A 89 4.98 -7.36 -10.06
N LEU A 90 4.96 -7.03 -11.35
CA LEU A 90 6.15 -6.56 -12.05
C LEU A 90 6.67 -5.25 -11.43
N ASN A 91 5.77 -4.30 -11.14
CA ASN A 91 6.11 -3.07 -10.44
C ASN A 91 6.72 -3.35 -9.05
N ALA A 92 6.11 -4.26 -8.27
CA ALA A 92 6.61 -4.66 -6.95
C ALA A 92 8.01 -5.30 -7.01
N PHE A 93 8.27 -6.12 -8.00
CA PHE A 93 9.60 -6.72 -8.21
C PHE A 93 10.65 -5.66 -8.55
N LEU A 94 10.33 -4.76 -9.49
CA LEU A 94 11.26 -3.74 -9.95
C LEU A 94 11.57 -2.70 -8.86
N ASN A 95 10.57 -2.22 -8.11
CA ASN A 95 10.74 -1.27 -7.02
C ASN A 95 11.21 -1.91 -5.70
N GLY A 96 11.04 -3.23 -5.54
CA GLY A 96 11.55 -3.97 -4.40
C GLY A 96 13.04 -4.31 -4.49
N SER A 97 13.56 -4.41 -5.70
CA SER A 97 14.95 -4.78 -5.94
C SER A 97 15.98 -3.80 -5.36
N PRO A 98 15.78 -2.45 -5.40
CA PRO A 98 16.65 -1.50 -4.73
C PRO A 98 16.75 -1.75 -3.22
N GLY A 99 15.62 -2.01 -2.55
CA GLY A 99 15.59 -2.34 -1.13
C GLY A 99 16.30 -3.64 -0.81
N ALA A 100 16.15 -4.67 -1.65
CA ALA A 100 16.86 -5.95 -1.49
C ALA A 100 18.38 -5.84 -1.76
N LYS A 101 18.79 -4.92 -2.64
CA LYS A 101 20.20 -4.73 -3.02
C LYS A 101 20.95 -3.82 -2.04
N HIS A 102 20.34 -2.68 -1.71
CA HIS A 102 21.01 -1.62 -0.94
C HIS A 102 20.50 -1.48 0.50
N HIS A 103 19.52 -2.30 0.90
CA HIS A 103 18.88 -2.28 2.22
C HIS A 103 18.27 -0.93 2.61
N LEU A 104 17.76 -0.20 1.61
CA LEU A 104 17.15 1.13 1.73
C LEU A 104 15.65 1.10 1.48
N GLY A 105 14.92 1.98 2.16
CA GLY A 105 13.48 2.13 1.97
C GLY A 105 13.10 3.00 0.77
N TYR A 106 11.79 3.02 0.49
CA TYR A 106 11.16 3.75 -0.62
C TYR A 106 11.58 5.22 -0.72
N GLY A 107 11.67 5.93 0.40
CA GLY A 107 12.03 7.35 0.36
C GLY A 107 13.41 7.63 -0.24
N MET A 108 14.33 6.64 -0.21
CA MET A 108 15.64 6.78 -0.86
C MET A 108 15.53 6.60 -2.37
N LEU A 109 14.63 5.71 -2.84
CA LEU A 109 14.30 5.62 -4.27
C LEU A 109 13.77 6.95 -4.77
N ALA A 110 12.81 7.52 -4.04
CA ALA A 110 12.23 8.81 -4.37
C ALA A 110 13.28 9.92 -4.39
N ARG A 111 14.23 9.96 -3.43
CA ARG A 111 15.34 10.94 -3.43
C ARG A 111 16.25 10.79 -4.64
N ALA A 112 16.59 9.56 -5.01
CA ALA A 112 17.47 9.29 -6.15
C ALA A 112 16.86 9.81 -7.46
N ALA A 113 15.54 9.64 -7.67
CA ALA A 113 14.86 9.99 -8.90
C ALA A 113 14.33 11.44 -8.93
N PHE A 114 13.70 11.92 -7.83
CA PHE A 114 13.02 13.22 -7.78
C PHE A 114 13.83 14.33 -7.08
N GLY A 115 14.91 13.97 -6.40
CA GLY A 115 15.70 14.90 -5.59
C GLY A 115 15.29 14.91 -4.12
N MET A 116 16.09 15.54 -3.28
CA MET A 116 15.89 15.51 -1.82
C MET A 116 14.56 16.16 -1.38
N TRP A 117 14.22 17.31 -1.94
CA TRP A 117 12.92 17.95 -1.72
C TRP A 117 11.81 17.34 -2.58
N GLY A 118 12.15 16.97 -3.82
CA GLY A 118 11.20 16.33 -4.72
C GLY A 118 10.66 14.99 -4.21
N SER A 119 11.43 14.26 -3.41
CA SER A 119 10.99 13.00 -2.79
C SER A 119 9.77 13.17 -1.88
N TYR A 120 9.59 14.34 -1.26
CA TYR A 120 8.43 14.62 -0.41
C TYR A 120 7.13 14.55 -1.19
N PHE A 121 7.13 14.95 -2.46
CA PHE A 121 5.98 14.80 -3.34
C PHE A 121 5.60 13.31 -3.52
N CYS A 122 6.56 12.46 -3.84
CA CYS A 122 6.32 11.01 -4.00
C CYS A 122 5.85 10.36 -2.70
N ILE A 123 6.45 10.73 -1.57
CA ILE A 123 6.05 10.24 -0.25
C ILE A 123 4.61 10.66 0.06
N MET A 124 4.25 11.92 -0.21
CA MET A 124 2.88 12.42 0.02
C MET A 124 1.84 11.73 -0.86
N LEU A 125 2.17 11.39 -2.11
CA LEU A 125 1.29 10.58 -2.96
C LEU A 125 0.99 9.22 -2.31
N ASN A 126 2.01 8.54 -1.81
CA ASN A 126 1.85 7.25 -1.13
C ASN A 126 1.10 7.37 0.20
N VAL A 127 1.38 8.42 0.98
CA VAL A 127 0.64 8.73 2.22
C VAL A 127 -0.84 8.92 1.91
N PHE A 128 -1.17 9.67 0.84
CA PHE A 128 -2.56 9.89 0.44
C PHE A 128 -3.25 8.58 0.03
N GLN A 129 -2.62 7.76 -0.79
CA GLN A 129 -3.19 6.45 -1.17
C GLN A 129 -3.40 5.57 0.06
N SER A 130 -2.41 5.49 0.94
CA SER A 130 -2.51 4.71 2.18
C SER A 130 -3.61 5.22 3.11
N PHE A 131 -3.84 6.52 3.13
CA PHE A 131 -4.89 7.15 3.92
C PHE A 131 -6.29 6.64 3.49
N VAL A 132 -6.53 6.53 2.18
CA VAL A 132 -7.78 5.97 1.65
C VAL A 132 -7.92 4.50 2.01
N PHE A 133 -6.86 3.69 1.83
CA PHE A 133 -6.92 2.26 2.17
C PHE A 133 -6.98 2.01 3.68
N TYR A 134 -6.27 2.79 4.47
CA TYR A 134 -6.35 2.73 5.93
C TYR A 134 -7.80 2.95 6.38
N GLY A 135 -8.43 4.03 5.92
CA GLY A 135 -9.82 4.32 6.22
C GLY A 135 -10.76 3.21 5.76
N THR A 136 -10.55 2.67 4.55
CA THR A 136 -11.32 1.53 4.03
C THR A 136 -11.27 0.33 4.97
N GLN A 137 -10.09 -0.06 5.41
CA GLN A 137 -9.92 -1.19 6.34
C GLN A 137 -10.49 -0.90 7.72
N MET A 138 -10.38 0.36 8.21
CA MET A 138 -11.03 0.77 9.47
C MET A 138 -12.54 0.64 9.39
N TYR A 139 -13.15 1.03 8.28
CA TYR A 139 -14.58 0.87 8.04
C TYR A 139 -14.98 -0.61 7.93
N PHE A 140 -14.23 -1.42 7.20
CA PHE A 140 -14.46 -2.85 7.11
C PHE A 140 -14.39 -3.54 8.47
N GLY A 141 -13.41 -3.18 9.30
CA GLY A 141 -13.31 -3.67 10.67
C GLY A 141 -14.52 -3.28 11.53
N GLY A 142 -14.98 -2.04 11.40
CA GLY A 142 -16.23 -1.58 12.03
C GLY A 142 -17.46 -2.37 11.59
N GLN A 143 -17.60 -2.64 10.29
CA GLN A 143 -18.70 -3.47 9.75
C GLN A 143 -18.60 -4.93 10.24
N ALA A 144 -17.39 -5.48 10.39
CA ALA A 144 -17.21 -6.80 10.98
C ALA A 144 -17.67 -6.85 12.45
N PHE A 145 -17.43 -5.79 13.24
CA PHE A 145 -18.00 -5.66 14.58
C PHE A 145 -19.51 -5.59 14.57
N VAL A 146 -20.11 -4.85 13.63
CA VAL A 146 -21.58 -4.81 13.47
C VAL A 146 -22.13 -6.22 13.25
N ILE A 147 -21.53 -7.03 12.38
CA ILE A 147 -21.94 -8.41 12.11
C ILE A 147 -21.85 -9.26 13.40
N ILE A 148 -20.79 -9.14 14.16
CA ILE A 148 -20.59 -9.86 15.43
C ILE A 148 -21.68 -9.46 16.44
N LEU A 149 -21.93 -8.17 16.64
CA LEU A 149 -22.92 -7.66 17.57
C LEU A 149 -24.34 -8.03 17.16
N ASN A 150 -24.68 -7.97 15.86
CA ASN A 150 -25.95 -8.46 15.34
C ASN A 150 -26.15 -9.94 15.66
N SER A 151 -25.10 -10.76 15.54
CA SER A 151 -25.18 -12.20 15.83
C SER A 151 -25.47 -12.49 17.29
N LEU A 152 -24.97 -11.65 18.19
CA LEU A 152 -25.14 -11.80 19.65
C LEU A 152 -26.46 -11.24 20.15
N SER A 153 -26.94 -10.13 19.56
CA SER A 153 -28.10 -9.38 20.07
C SER A 153 -29.07 -8.99 18.95
N HIS A 154 -30.32 -9.47 19.06
CA HIS A 154 -31.40 -9.06 18.18
C HIS A 154 -31.74 -7.57 18.34
N SER A 155 -31.63 -7.05 19.57
CA SER A 155 -31.85 -5.62 19.85
C SER A 155 -30.83 -4.72 19.15
N PHE A 156 -29.58 -5.20 18.96
CA PHE A 156 -28.59 -4.48 18.20
C PHE A 156 -28.88 -4.52 16.69
N LEU A 157 -29.32 -5.67 16.17
CA LEU A 157 -29.73 -5.81 14.76
C LEU A 157 -30.90 -4.87 14.40
N THR A 158 -31.85 -4.70 15.32
CA THR A 158 -33.05 -3.85 15.12
C THR A 158 -32.87 -2.42 15.63
N MET A 159 -31.64 -2.04 15.99
CA MET A 159 -31.34 -0.69 16.51
C MET A 159 -31.67 0.38 15.48
N LYS A 160 -32.48 1.37 15.91
CA LYS A 160 -32.83 2.50 15.05
C LYS A 160 -31.64 3.40 14.79
N ASN A 161 -31.52 3.86 13.56
CA ASN A 161 -30.56 4.90 13.23
C ASN A 161 -31.01 6.24 13.84
N THR A 162 -30.16 6.85 14.66
CA THR A 162 -30.39 8.17 15.28
C THR A 162 -29.56 9.28 14.65
N LEU A 163 -28.66 8.92 13.71
CA LEU A 163 -27.80 9.89 13.02
C LEU A 163 -28.53 10.45 11.77
N PRO A 164 -28.29 11.72 11.43
CA PRO A 164 -28.83 12.31 10.21
C PRO A 164 -28.20 11.65 8.97
N GLU A 165 -28.94 11.66 7.84
CA GLU A 165 -28.46 11.10 6.56
C GLU A 165 -27.14 11.76 6.11
N SER A 166 -26.96 13.05 6.41
CA SER A 166 -25.73 13.80 6.11
C SER A 166 -24.47 13.21 6.77
N ALA A 167 -24.61 12.43 7.85
CA ALA A 167 -23.48 11.74 8.49
C ALA A 167 -22.90 10.65 7.57
N GLY A 168 -23.70 10.06 6.66
CA GLY A 168 -23.29 9.00 5.75
C GLY A 168 -22.96 7.67 6.42
N ILE A 169 -23.20 7.55 7.72
CA ILE A 169 -23.02 6.33 8.53
C ILE A 169 -24.20 6.17 9.49
N THR A 170 -24.58 4.93 9.76
CA THR A 170 -25.66 4.62 10.72
C THR A 170 -25.13 4.53 12.14
N THR A 171 -26.03 4.66 13.13
CA THR A 171 -25.67 4.50 14.55
C THR A 171 -25.00 3.15 14.84
N PRO A 172 -25.52 1.97 14.41
CA PRO A 172 -24.81 0.70 14.56
C PRO A 172 -23.43 0.71 13.87
N GLY A 173 -23.35 1.30 12.68
CA GLY A 173 -22.08 1.42 11.93
C GLY A 173 -21.04 2.24 12.68
N LEU A 174 -21.45 3.37 13.29
CA LEU A 174 -20.54 4.20 14.10
C LEU A 174 -20.09 3.45 15.36
N ILE A 175 -20.97 2.73 16.04
CA ILE A 175 -20.61 1.92 17.21
C ILE A 175 -19.56 0.87 16.82
N GLY A 176 -19.78 0.12 15.74
CA GLY A 176 -18.81 -0.85 15.25
C GLY A 176 -17.46 -0.21 14.90
N PHE A 177 -17.48 0.97 14.27
CA PHE A 177 -16.27 1.71 13.89
C PHE A 177 -15.47 2.14 15.15
N VAL A 178 -16.14 2.67 16.17
CA VAL A 178 -15.49 3.04 17.45
C VAL A 178 -14.91 1.82 18.16
N LEU A 179 -15.64 0.69 18.18
CA LEU A 179 -15.14 -0.55 18.79
C LEU A 179 -13.90 -1.06 18.04
N PHE A 180 -13.86 -0.93 16.71
CA PHE A 180 -12.67 -1.29 15.95
C PHE A 180 -11.49 -0.38 16.27
N ILE A 181 -11.68 0.92 16.43
CA ILE A 181 -10.64 1.85 16.89
C ILE A 181 -10.07 1.40 18.23
N ILE A 182 -10.94 1.09 19.21
CA ILE A 182 -10.53 0.65 20.55
C ILE A 182 -9.72 -0.65 20.49
N LEU A 183 -10.08 -1.59 19.62
CA LEU A 183 -9.32 -2.83 19.42
C LEU A 183 -7.97 -2.56 18.72
N TYR A 184 -7.95 -1.69 17.71
CA TYR A 184 -6.86 -1.57 16.76
C TYR A 184 -5.68 -0.74 17.29
N PHE A 185 -5.95 0.37 18.03
CA PHE A 185 -4.89 1.24 18.53
C PHE A 185 -3.92 0.55 19.50
N PRO A 186 -4.37 -0.29 20.45
CA PRO A 186 -3.47 -1.10 21.28
C PRO A 186 -2.53 -1.99 20.47
N ILE A 187 -3.02 -2.57 19.37
CA ILE A 187 -2.21 -3.43 18.49
C ILE A 187 -1.06 -2.64 17.87
N ILE A 188 -1.32 -1.43 17.35
CA ILE A 188 -0.28 -0.53 16.83
C ILE A 188 0.75 -0.19 17.91
N TYR A 189 0.29 0.02 19.14
CA TYR A 189 1.16 0.45 20.22
C TYR A 189 2.08 -0.65 20.74
N TRP A 190 1.55 -1.88 20.92
CA TRP A 190 2.29 -2.96 21.59
C TRP A 190 2.99 -3.95 20.67
N ILE A 191 2.51 -4.14 19.44
CA ILE A 191 3.09 -5.11 18.53
C ILE A 191 4.08 -4.42 17.57
N PRO A 192 5.40 -4.65 17.73
CA PRO A 192 6.37 -4.10 16.78
C PRO A 192 6.38 -4.91 15.47
N ALA A 193 6.68 -4.23 14.37
CA ALA A 193 6.63 -4.80 13.02
C ALA A 193 7.47 -6.10 12.84
N HIS A 194 8.59 -6.22 13.54
CA HIS A 194 9.46 -7.41 13.44
C HIS A 194 8.91 -8.66 14.12
N ARG A 195 7.91 -8.55 15.02
CA ARG A 195 7.30 -9.68 15.75
C ARG A 195 6.00 -10.19 15.14
N ILE A 196 5.49 -9.56 14.09
CA ILE A 196 4.17 -9.85 13.56
C ILE A 196 4.11 -11.12 12.70
N GLN A 197 5.23 -11.67 12.23
CA GLN A 197 5.29 -12.76 11.24
C GLN A 197 4.39 -13.95 11.57
N LYS A 198 4.50 -14.51 12.78
CA LYS A 198 3.67 -15.66 13.21
C LYS A 198 2.17 -15.36 13.21
N LEU A 199 1.81 -14.12 13.54
CA LEU A 199 0.41 -13.69 13.50
C LEU A 199 -0.12 -13.59 12.07
N LEU A 200 0.72 -13.23 11.10
CA LEU A 200 0.36 -13.21 9.67
C LEU A 200 0.12 -14.62 9.13
N GLU A 201 0.91 -15.61 9.54
CA GLU A 201 0.71 -17.01 9.17
C GLU A 201 -0.65 -17.53 9.64
N VAL A 202 -1.01 -17.26 10.90
CA VAL A 202 -2.32 -17.63 11.47
C VAL A 202 -3.44 -16.88 10.76
N GLN A 203 -3.25 -15.59 10.50
CA GLN A 203 -4.24 -14.75 9.80
C GLN A 203 -4.55 -15.29 8.40
N ILE A 204 -3.59 -15.73 7.62
CA ILE A 204 -3.82 -16.26 6.26
C ILE A 204 -4.74 -17.50 6.32
N VAL A 205 -4.54 -18.40 7.29
CA VAL A 205 -5.39 -19.58 7.46
C VAL A 205 -6.82 -19.18 7.81
N ILE A 206 -6.99 -18.28 8.77
CA ILE A 206 -8.31 -17.76 9.19
C ILE A 206 -8.98 -17.06 8.00
N ALA A 207 -8.25 -16.20 7.29
CA ALA A 207 -8.74 -15.47 6.13
C ALA A 207 -9.24 -16.40 5.03
N THR A 208 -8.41 -17.38 4.64
CA THR A 208 -8.74 -18.35 3.60
C THR A 208 -9.97 -19.16 3.97
N ALA A 209 -10.04 -19.69 5.18
CA ALA A 209 -11.19 -20.44 5.66
C ALA A 209 -12.47 -19.60 5.67
N THR A 210 -12.39 -18.34 6.12
CA THR A 210 -13.53 -17.42 6.17
C THR A 210 -14.04 -17.08 4.78
N LEU A 211 -13.16 -16.66 3.86
CA LEU A 211 -13.55 -16.24 2.51
C LEU A 211 -14.10 -17.43 1.69
N LEU A 212 -13.48 -18.61 1.77
CA LEU A 212 -13.99 -19.83 1.14
C LEU A 212 -15.32 -20.29 1.77
N GLY A 213 -15.47 -20.15 3.07
CA GLY A 213 -16.73 -20.43 3.77
C GLY A 213 -17.88 -19.55 3.28
N ILE A 214 -17.65 -18.24 3.12
CA ILE A 214 -18.65 -17.30 2.57
C ILE A 214 -18.97 -17.66 1.11
N MET A 215 -17.98 -18.01 0.28
CA MET A 215 -18.20 -18.44 -1.09
C MET A 215 -19.01 -19.74 -1.15
N GLY A 216 -18.64 -20.75 -0.37
CA GLY A 216 -19.36 -22.01 -0.31
C GLY A 216 -20.81 -21.84 0.09
N TRP A 217 -21.08 -20.96 1.07
CA TRP A 217 -22.44 -20.57 1.44
C TRP A 217 -23.16 -19.86 0.29
N ALA A 218 -22.53 -18.90 -0.39
CA ALA A 218 -23.17 -18.17 -1.50
C ALA A 218 -23.55 -19.08 -2.67
N VAL A 219 -22.66 -20.00 -3.04
CA VAL A 219 -22.93 -21.01 -4.09
C VAL A 219 -24.05 -21.97 -3.65
N HIS A 220 -24.04 -22.42 -2.39
CA HIS A 220 -25.11 -23.26 -1.84
C HIS A 220 -26.48 -22.58 -1.90
N MET A 221 -26.58 -21.29 -1.56
CA MET A 221 -27.82 -20.51 -1.63
C MET A 221 -28.34 -20.39 -3.07
N ASN A 222 -27.47 -20.43 -4.07
CA ASN A 222 -27.83 -20.43 -5.50
C ASN A 222 -28.00 -21.86 -6.07
N GLY A 223 -28.37 -22.83 -5.25
CA GLY A 223 -28.61 -24.22 -5.70
C GLY A 223 -27.36 -24.98 -6.16
N GLY A 224 -26.18 -24.61 -5.68
CA GLY A 224 -24.90 -25.22 -6.06
C GLY A 224 -24.24 -24.62 -7.31
N HIS A 225 -24.79 -23.54 -7.86
CA HIS A 225 -24.29 -22.90 -9.07
C HIS A 225 -23.57 -21.56 -8.77
N ALA A 226 -22.49 -21.31 -9.52
CA ALA A 226 -21.68 -20.07 -9.40
C ALA A 226 -22.38 -18.81 -9.98
N GLY A 227 -23.62 -18.92 -10.44
CA GLY A 227 -24.31 -17.84 -11.14
C GLY A 227 -23.95 -17.76 -12.63
N ASN A 228 -24.44 -16.71 -13.31
CA ASN A 228 -24.12 -16.51 -14.72
C ASN A 228 -22.77 -15.80 -14.86
N LEU A 229 -21.73 -16.56 -15.23
CA LEU A 229 -20.37 -16.04 -15.40
C LEU A 229 -20.13 -15.35 -16.75
N VAL A 230 -21.10 -15.34 -17.66
CA VAL A 230 -20.95 -14.84 -19.02
C VAL A 230 -21.74 -13.56 -19.29
N ALA A 231 -22.90 -13.40 -18.62
CA ALA A 231 -23.76 -12.23 -18.84
C ALA A 231 -23.22 -11.00 -18.09
N PRO A 232 -23.20 -9.82 -18.75
CA PRO A 232 -22.90 -8.56 -18.08
C PRO A 232 -24.08 -8.11 -17.22
N ALA A 233 -23.79 -7.44 -16.11
CA ALA A 233 -24.85 -6.82 -15.28
C ALA A 233 -25.53 -5.64 -16.00
N ILE A 234 -24.86 -5.00 -16.95
CA ILE A 234 -25.33 -3.86 -17.74
C ILE A 234 -24.98 -4.09 -19.21
N SER A 235 -25.92 -3.82 -20.13
CA SER A 235 -25.66 -3.88 -21.57
C SER A 235 -24.77 -2.72 -22.01
N LEU A 236 -23.58 -3.04 -22.54
CA LEU A 236 -22.60 -2.08 -23.04
C LEU A 236 -22.35 -2.30 -24.54
N SER A 237 -22.02 -1.23 -25.27
CA SER A 237 -21.46 -1.38 -26.62
C SER A 237 -20.11 -2.08 -26.58
N LYS A 238 -19.69 -2.74 -27.68
CA LYS A 238 -18.38 -3.42 -27.76
C LYS A 238 -17.20 -2.50 -27.43
N SER A 239 -17.25 -1.26 -27.93
CA SER A 239 -16.21 -0.25 -27.66
C SER A 239 -16.19 0.13 -26.17
N GLU A 240 -17.36 0.39 -25.58
CA GLU A 240 -17.44 0.76 -24.15
C GLU A 240 -16.98 -0.40 -23.27
N ALA A 241 -17.40 -1.64 -23.56
CA ALA A 241 -16.94 -2.82 -22.84
C ALA A 241 -15.40 -2.98 -22.88
N GLY A 242 -14.78 -2.75 -24.06
CA GLY A 242 -13.32 -2.78 -24.19
C GLY A 242 -12.63 -1.75 -23.28
N PHE A 243 -13.10 -0.50 -23.28
CA PHE A 243 -12.54 0.54 -22.41
C PHE A 243 -12.82 0.30 -20.93
N ARG A 244 -13.96 -0.33 -20.57
CA ARG A 244 -14.23 -0.74 -19.18
C ARG A 244 -13.30 -1.85 -18.71
N VAL A 245 -12.94 -2.80 -19.59
CA VAL A 245 -11.90 -3.81 -19.28
C VAL A 245 -10.56 -3.13 -18.98
N VAL A 246 -10.13 -2.18 -19.82
CA VAL A 246 -8.88 -1.43 -19.59
C VAL A 246 -8.97 -0.57 -18.32
N GLN A 247 -10.13 0.03 -18.03
CA GLN A 247 -10.37 0.71 -16.76
C GLN A 247 -10.25 -0.25 -15.58
N GLY A 248 -10.78 -1.47 -15.71
CA GLY A 248 -10.62 -2.53 -14.70
C GLY A 248 -9.16 -2.87 -14.46
N ILE A 249 -8.36 -3.03 -15.52
CA ILE A 249 -6.89 -3.24 -15.41
C ILE A 249 -6.23 -2.06 -14.71
N THR A 250 -6.55 -0.82 -15.11
CA THR A 250 -6.08 0.41 -14.50
C THR A 250 -6.41 0.48 -13.01
N SER A 251 -7.64 0.10 -12.62
CA SER A 251 -8.07 0.09 -11.22
C SER A 251 -7.28 -0.92 -10.39
N VAL A 252 -7.10 -2.13 -10.91
CA VAL A 252 -6.36 -3.20 -10.23
C VAL A 252 -4.89 -2.82 -10.11
N ALA A 253 -4.23 -2.49 -11.20
CA ALA A 253 -2.81 -2.11 -11.20
C ALA A 253 -2.57 -0.87 -10.33
N GLY A 254 -3.39 0.19 -10.47
CA GLY A 254 -3.30 1.42 -9.68
C GLY A 254 -3.49 1.19 -8.18
N THR A 255 -4.41 0.31 -7.81
CA THR A 255 -4.66 -0.06 -6.40
C THR A 255 -3.41 -0.60 -5.72
N TYR A 256 -2.69 -1.48 -6.40
CA TYR A 256 -1.50 -2.12 -5.83
C TYR A 256 -0.22 -1.31 -6.06
N THR A 257 -0.23 -0.25 -6.89
CA THR A 257 0.98 0.51 -7.22
C THR A 257 1.63 1.15 -6.01
N GLY A 258 0.89 1.85 -5.13
CA GLY A 258 1.50 2.48 -3.97
C GLY A 258 2.13 1.49 -2.99
N GLY A 259 1.51 0.32 -2.77
CA GLY A 259 2.12 -0.77 -2.01
C GLY A 259 3.34 -1.37 -2.71
N SER A 260 3.26 -1.49 -4.04
CA SER A 260 4.35 -2.01 -4.87
C SER A 260 5.55 -1.06 -4.95
N ASP A 261 5.32 0.25 -4.96
CA ASP A 261 6.38 1.25 -4.95
C ASP A 261 7.17 1.20 -3.63
N ARG A 262 6.45 1.00 -2.52
CA ARG A 262 7.02 0.96 -1.16
C ARG A 262 7.52 -0.42 -0.73
N VAL A 263 7.51 -1.40 -1.60
CA VAL A 263 7.94 -2.75 -1.23
C VAL A 263 9.40 -2.78 -0.76
N SER A 264 10.23 -1.82 -1.18
CA SER A 264 11.59 -1.64 -0.67
C SER A 264 11.66 -1.39 0.84
N ASP A 265 10.61 -0.83 1.47
CA ASP A 265 10.53 -0.68 2.93
C ASP A 265 10.52 -2.02 3.66
N TRP A 266 10.15 -3.09 2.98
CA TRP A 266 10.15 -4.45 3.49
C TRP A 266 11.33 -5.27 2.98
N THR A 267 11.65 -5.18 1.67
CA THR A 267 12.75 -5.97 1.09
C THR A 267 14.12 -5.56 1.64
N ARG A 268 14.26 -4.37 2.22
CA ARG A 268 15.48 -3.93 2.91
C ARG A 268 15.86 -4.80 4.12
N TYR A 269 14.87 -5.50 4.74
CA TYR A 269 15.12 -6.47 5.82
C TYR A 269 15.51 -7.87 5.30
N GLY A 270 15.56 -8.05 3.99
CA GLY A 270 15.84 -9.34 3.37
C GLY A 270 17.28 -9.79 3.55
N ARG A 271 17.47 -11.09 3.81
CA ARG A 271 18.78 -11.73 3.92
C ARG A 271 19.51 -11.87 2.58
N THR A 272 18.76 -11.90 1.48
CA THR A 272 19.29 -12.14 0.13
C THR A 272 18.72 -11.16 -0.88
N ARG A 273 19.39 -11.00 -2.03
CA ARG A 273 18.92 -10.16 -3.15
C ARG A 273 17.61 -10.65 -3.78
N HIS A 274 17.24 -11.91 -3.57
CA HIS A 274 16.04 -12.53 -4.16
C HIS A 274 14.78 -12.37 -3.30
N THR A 275 14.83 -11.55 -2.25
CA THR A 275 13.69 -11.33 -1.34
C THR A 275 12.48 -10.65 -2.00
N SER A 276 12.65 -9.96 -3.13
CA SER A 276 11.54 -9.39 -3.91
C SER A 276 10.84 -10.40 -4.83
N THR A 277 11.46 -11.55 -5.11
CA THR A 277 10.91 -12.58 -6.01
C THR A 277 9.54 -13.12 -5.57
N PRO A 278 9.27 -13.37 -4.26
CA PRO A 278 7.96 -13.81 -3.80
C PRO A 278 6.79 -12.90 -4.16
N ALA A 279 7.05 -11.61 -4.43
CA ALA A 279 6.01 -10.68 -4.86
C ALA A 279 5.35 -11.14 -6.17
N ILE A 280 6.12 -11.67 -7.12
CA ILE A 280 5.61 -12.12 -8.40
C ILE A 280 4.66 -13.31 -8.23
N PHE A 281 5.03 -14.29 -7.42
CA PHE A 281 4.28 -15.55 -7.31
C PHE A 281 3.19 -15.49 -6.26
N CYS A 282 3.52 -15.06 -5.03
CA CYS A 282 2.59 -15.10 -3.91
C CYS A 282 1.50 -14.03 -4.01
N LEU A 283 1.89 -12.78 -4.27
CA LEU A 283 0.91 -11.69 -4.41
C LEU A 283 0.00 -11.97 -5.62
N PHE A 284 0.58 -12.31 -6.77
CA PHE A 284 -0.16 -12.61 -7.99
C PHE A 284 -1.21 -13.69 -7.76
N LEU A 285 -0.78 -14.85 -7.25
CA LEU A 285 -1.67 -16.00 -7.06
C LEU A 285 -2.74 -15.72 -6.00
N THR A 286 -2.37 -15.15 -4.86
CA THR A 286 -3.30 -14.94 -3.74
C THR A 286 -4.36 -13.91 -4.06
N VAL A 287 -4.02 -12.81 -4.75
CA VAL A 287 -5.02 -11.81 -5.16
C VAL A 287 -5.97 -12.37 -6.21
N ILE A 288 -5.46 -13.09 -7.22
CA ILE A 288 -6.28 -13.70 -8.27
C ILE A 288 -7.29 -14.68 -7.66
N LEU A 289 -6.83 -15.58 -6.78
CA LEU A 289 -7.71 -16.54 -6.13
C LEU A 289 -8.76 -15.85 -5.24
N THR A 290 -8.37 -14.83 -4.49
CA THR A 290 -9.30 -14.09 -3.63
C THR A 290 -10.31 -13.29 -4.45
N ALA A 291 -9.89 -12.66 -5.54
CA ALA A 291 -10.80 -11.96 -6.46
C ALA A 291 -11.77 -12.93 -7.14
N LEU A 292 -11.31 -14.12 -7.53
CA LEU A 292 -12.17 -15.19 -8.07
C LEU A 292 -13.23 -15.60 -7.06
N VAL A 293 -12.87 -15.79 -5.79
CA VAL A 293 -13.82 -16.06 -4.70
C VAL A 293 -14.87 -14.95 -4.60
N GLY A 294 -14.45 -13.68 -4.69
CA GLY A 294 -15.35 -12.51 -4.71
C GLY A 294 -16.28 -12.49 -5.92
N ILE A 295 -15.77 -12.73 -7.11
CA ILE A 295 -16.53 -12.75 -8.37
C ILE A 295 -17.58 -13.87 -8.35
N ILE A 296 -17.19 -15.09 -7.96
CA ILE A 296 -18.10 -16.23 -7.88
C ILE A 296 -19.23 -15.96 -6.87
N SER A 297 -18.86 -15.50 -5.66
CA SER A 297 -19.84 -15.20 -4.60
C SER A 297 -20.83 -14.14 -5.04
N THR A 298 -20.35 -13.06 -5.63
CA THR A 298 -21.21 -11.97 -6.12
C THR A 298 -22.11 -12.44 -7.25
N SER A 299 -21.59 -13.19 -8.23
CA SER A 299 -22.37 -13.73 -9.34
C SER A 299 -23.47 -14.69 -8.88
N ALA A 300 -23.18 -15.56 -7.90
CA ALA A 300 -24.16 -16.45 -7.30
C ALA A 300 -25.28 -15.67 -6.58
N LEU A 301 -24.91 -14.64 -5.80
CA LEU A 301 -25.85 -13.89 -4.97
C LEU A 301 -26.74 -12.90 -5.75
N VAL A 302 -26.34 -12.47 -6.94
CA VAL A 302 -27.21 -11.71 -7.85
C VAL A 302 -28.50 -12.48 -8.14
N ASN A 303 -28.41 -13.80 -8.38
CA ASN A 303 -29.58 -14.64 -8.64
C ASN A 303 -30.48 -14.79 -7.40
N VAL A 304 -29.92 -14.75 -6.20
CA VAL A 304 -30.63 -14.95 -4.94
C VAL A 304 -31.33 -13.67 -4.47
N TYR A 305 -30.62 -12.53 -4.55
CA TYR A 305 -31.12 -11.26 -4.01
C TYR A 305 -31.62 -10.26 -5.08
N GLY A 306 -31.40 -10.56 -6.36
CA GLY A 306 -31.78 -9.64 -7.46
C GLY A 306 -30.91 -8.40 -7.60
N ASN A 307 -30.00 -8.15 -6.65
CA ASN A 307 -29.13 -6.99 -6.59
C ASN A 307 -27.66 -7.41 -6.49
N LEU A 308 -26.76 -6.55 -6.99
CA LEU A 308 -25.32 -6.78 -6.94
C LEU A 308 -24.78 -6.67 -5.51
N GLN A 309 -24.44 -7.81 -4.91
CA GLN A 309 -23.83 -7.89 -3.57
C GLN A 309 -22.31 -8.02 -3.68
N TRP A 310 -21.63 -6.92 -3.99
CA TRP A 310 -20.18 -6.91 -4.21
C TRP A 310 -19.34 -6.87 -2.91
N ASN A 311 -19.91 -6.39 -1.80
CA ASN A 311 -19.23 -6.27 -0.51
C ASN A 311 -19.73 -7.35 0.47
N PRO A 312 -18.88 -8.33 0.87
CA PRO A 312 -19.30 -9.43 1.72
C PRO A 312 -19.79 -9.00 3.10
N LEU A 313 -19.30 -7.88 3.64
CA LEU A 313 -19.75 -7.36 4.94
C LEU A 313 -21.20 -6.90 4.90
N ILE A 314 -21.57 -6.17 3.84
CA ILE A 314 -22.96 -5.73 3.62
C ILE A 314 -23.86 -6.94 3.36
N THR A 315 -23.36 -7.91 2.60
CA THR A 315 -24.09 -9.16 2.33
C THR A 315 -24.41 -9.92 3.60
N LEU A 316 -23.46 -10.10 4.51
CA LEU A 316 -23.69 -10.81 5.78
C LEU A 316 -24.70 -10.07 6.68
N GLN A 317 -24.70 -8.75 6.70
CA GLN A 317 -25.71 -7.96 7.42
C GLN A 317 -27.10 -8.13 6.80
N LEU A 318 -27.21 -8.16 5.47
CA LEU A 318 -28.45 -8.44 4.75
C LEU A 318 -29.00 -9.83 5.10
N VAL A 319 -28.13 -10.83 5.17
CA VAL A 319 -28.51 -12.20 5.59
C VAL A 319 -29.06 -12.22 7.01
N GLN A 320 -28.40 -11.51 7.96
CA GLN A 320 -28.86 -11.40 9.34
C GLN A 320 -30.24 -10.70 9.45
N ALA A 321 -30.48 -9.69 8.62
CA ALA A 321 -31.75 -8.99 8.58
C ALA A 321 -32.90 -9.86 8.03
N ASN A 322 -32.61 -10.72 7.04
CA ASN A 322 -33.61 -11.58 6.40
C ASN A 322 -33.85 -12.90 7.15
N THR A 323 -32.83 -13.43 7.84
CA THR A 323 -32.88 -14.76 8.46
C THR A 323 -32.15 -14.76 9.78
N TYR A 324 -32.85 -14.64 10.91
CA TYR A 324 -32.26 -14.57 12.24
C TYR A 324 -32.41 -15.87 13.03
N THR A 325 -32.00 -16.99 12.44
CA THR A 325 -31.97 -18.30 13.10
C THR A 325 -30.70 -18.51 13.92
N ALA A 326 -30.69 -19.44 14.87
CA ALA A 326 -29.49 -19.78 15.63
C ALA A 326 -28.32 -20.22 14.73
N LYS A 327 -28.62 -20.95 13.64
CA LYS A 327 -27.61 -21.37 12.64
C LYS A 327 -27.04 -20.17 11.90
N CYS A 328 -27.88 -19.23 11.45
CA CYS A 328 -27.42 -18.00 10.80
C CYS A 328 -26.55 -17.14 11.74
N ARG A 329 -27.00 -16.96 12.99
CA ARG A 329 -26.25 -16.23 14.02
C ARG A 329 -24.87 -16.82 14.25
N ALA A 330 -24.77 -18.14 14.44
CA ALA A 330 -23.48 -18.80 14.63
C ALA A 330 -22.57 -18.65 13.40
N ALA A 331 -23.08 -18.89 12.19
CA ALA A 331 -22.31 -18.78 10.97
C ALA A 331 -21.78 -17.35 10.76
N THR A 332 -22.64 -16.33 10.92
CA THR A 332 -22.26 -14.93 10.72
C THR A 332 -21.36 -14.40 11.85
N PHE A 333 -21.47 -14.94 13.07
CA PHE A 333 -20.55 -14.62 14.16
C PHE A 333 -19.10 -15.05 13.83
N PHE A 334 -18.91 -16.30 13.41
CA PHE A 334 -17.55 -16.78 13.04
C PHE A 334 -17.03 -16.11 11.77
N ALA A 335 -17.90 -15.84 10.78
CA ALA A 335 -17.52 -15.07 9.61
C ALA A 335 -17.08 -13.64 9.99
N GLY A 336 -17.83 -12.98 10.89
CA GLY A 336 -17.48 -11.65 11.41
C GLY A 336 -16.13 -11.63 12.14
N LEU A 337 -15.86 -12.63 12.99
CA LEU A 337 -14.56 -12.76 13.66
C LEU A 337 -13.41 -12.97 12.66
N GLY A 338 -13.62 -13.83 11.66
CA GLY A 338 -12.62 -14.04 10.61
C GLY A 338 -12.34 -12.76 9.82
N LEU A 339 -13.38 -12.03 9.39
CA LEU A 339 -13.24 -10.77 8.67
C LEU A 339 -12.61 -9.67 9.54
N LEU A 340 -12.90 -9.64 10.85
CA LEU A 340 -12.26 -8.74 11.81
C LEU A 340 -10.76 -9.01 11.91
N CYS A 341 -10.36 -10.28 11.99
CA CYS A 341 -8.96 -10.68 11.97
C CYS A 341 -8.28 -10.23 10.66
N VAL A 342 -8.89 -10.50 9.50
CA VAL A 342 -8.37 -10.12 8.19
C VAL A 342 -8.11 -8.63 8.11
N THR A 343 -9.12 -7.80 8.40
CA THR A 343 -9.00 -6.34 8.29
C THR A 343 -7.97 -5.76 9.25
N THR A 344 -7.89 -6.30 10.46
CA THR A 344 -6.93 -5.86 11.48
C THR A 344 -5.48 -6.02 11.00
N PHE A 345 -5.10 -7.21 10.56
CA PHE A 345 -3.70 -7.49 10.19
C PHE A 345 -3.32 -6.92 8.84
N VAL A 346 -4.24 -6.90 7.88
CA VAL A 346 -4.00 -6.22 6.59
C VAL A 346 -3.80 -4.72 6.81
N ASN A 347 -4.65 -4.08 7.61
CA ASN A 347 -4.50 -2.64 7.89
C ASN A 347 -3.19 -2.32 8.60
N TYR A 348 -2.79 -3.17 9.56
CA TYR A 348 -1.53 -3.01 10.26
C TYR A 348 -0.33 -3.06 9.31
N THR A 349 -0.24 -4.11 8.49
CA THR A 349 0.94 -4.37 7.64
C THR A 349 1.01 -3.47 6.42
N GLN A 350 -0.11 -3.34 5.69
CA GLN A 350 -0.10 -2.68 4.39
C GLN A 350 -0.25 -1.16 4.48
N ASN A 351 -1.00 -0.67 5.45
CA ASN A 351 -1.32 0.74 5.54
C ASN A 351 -0.62 1.44 6.71
N CYS A 352 -0.67 0.88 7.92
CA CYS A 352 -0.21 1.56 9.13
C CYS A 352 1.33 1.62 9.22
N VAL A 353 2.00 0.47 9.14
CA VAL A 353 3.47 0.37 9.33
C VAL A 353 4.21 1.08 8.20
N SER A 354 3.83 0.81 6.94
CA SER A 354 4.46 1.43 5.77
C SER A 354 4.28 2.95 5.75
N SER A 355 3.07 3.44 6.05
CA SER A 355 2.82 4.89 6.14
C SER A 355 3.51 5.53 7.33
N GLY A 356 3.72 4.78 8.41
CA GLY A 356 4.56 5.23 9.52
C GLY A 356 6.00 5.50 9.10
N MET A 357 6.56 4.69 8.21
CA MET A 357 7.87 4.92 7.59
C MET A 357 7.85 6.17 6.69
N ASP A 358 6.82 6.32 5.85
CA ASP A 358 6.65 7.48 4.99
C ASP A 358 6.61 8.79 5.80
N VAL A 359 5.81 8.84 6.87
CA VAL A 359 5.73 10.02 7.75
C VAL A 359 7.06 10.27 8.47
N ALA A 360 7.76 9.21 8.89
CA ALA A 360 9.09 9.34 9.48
C ALA A 360 10.11 9.93 8.49
N MET A 361 9.99 9.61 7.20
CA MET A 361 10.82 10.18 6.14
C MET A 361 10.59 11.68 5.89
N LEU A 362 9.35 12.17 6.12
CA LEU A 362 9.05 13.60 5.97
C LEU A 362 9.70 14.44 7.07
N ILE A 363 9.75 13.92 8.31
CA ILE A 363 10.27 14.65 9.47
C ILE A 363 11.17 13.74 10.32
N PRO A 364 12.30 13.25 9.76
CA PRO A 364 13.13 12.23 10.42
C PRO A 364 13.63 12.65 11.81
N LYS A 365 13.87 13.94 12.01
CA LYS A 365 14.39 14.48 13.29
C LYS A 365 13.46 14.20 14.49
N TYR A 366 12.13 14.23 14.27
CA TYR A 366 11.14 14.18 15.36
C TYR A 366 10.23 12.96 15.30
N VAL A 367 10.11 12.32 14.15
CA VAL A 367 9.16 11.23 13.92
C VAL A 367 9.89 9.94 13.65
N SER A 368 9.75 8.97 14.55
CA SER A 368 10.12 7.57 14.33
C SER A 368 8.98 6.84 13.60
N GLN A 369 9.26 5.70 13.01
CA GLN A 369 8.25 4.84 12.36
C GLN A 369 6.99 4.63 13.23
N ARG A 370 7.17 4.35 14.53
CA ARG A 370 6.04 4.13 15.47
C ARG A 370 5.21 5.39 15.70
N ARG A 371 5.86 6.54 15.89
CA ARG A 371 5.16 7.84 16.03
C ARG A 371 4.43 8.18 14.73
N GLY A 372 5.06 7.95 13.58
CA GLY A 372 4.45 8.14 12.27
C GLY A 372 3.21 7.29 12.08
N ALA A 373 3.25 6.01 12.46
CA ALA A 373 2.11 5.10 12.40
C ALA A 373 0.93 5.59 13.25
N ILE A 374 1.18 6.09 14.46
CA ILE A 374 0.12 6.64 15.35
C ILE A 374 -0.48 7.92 14.75
N ILE A 375 0.36 8.86 14.32
CA ILE A 375 -0.09 10.13 13.69
C ILE A 375 -0.94 9.81 12.46
N PHE A 376 -0.45 8.94 11.60
CA PHE A 376 -1.15 8.52 10.39
C PHE A 376 -2.50 7.87 10.72
N SER A 377 -2.54 7.02 11.75
CA SER A 377 -3.76 6.32 12.18
C SER A 377 -4.83 7.28 12.70
N ILE A 378 -4.45 8.30 13.45
CA ILE A 378 -5.38 9.35 13.90
C ILE A 378 -5.97 10.09 12.70
N LEU A 379 -5.13 10.49 11.75
CA LEU A 379 -5.58 11.17 10.52
C LEU A 379 -6.50 10.27 9.68
N GLY A 380 -6.18 8.97 9.57
CA GLY A 380 -6.97 8.00 8.81
C GLY A 380 -8.37 7.77 9.37
N VAL A 381 -8.55 7.83 10.69
CA VAL A 381 -9.87 7.77 11.33
C VAL A 381 -10.74 8.98 10.93
N LEU A 382 -10.15 10.15 10.74
CA LEU A 382 -10.85 11.38 10.39
C LEU A 382 -11.30 11.42 8.91
N ALA A 383 -10.85 10.49 8.07
CA ALA A 383 -11.13 10.46 6.62
C ALA A 383 -12.58 10.19 6.23
N GLN A 384 -13.42 9.74 7.16
CA GLN A 384 -14.81 9.36 6.90
C GLN A 384 -14.97 8.37 5.72
N PRO A 385 -14.33 7.18 5.77
CA PRO A 385 -14.20 6.28 4.62
C PRO A 385 -15.54 5.73 4.12
N TRP A 386 -16.57 5.72 4.93
CA TRP A 386 -17.92 5.26 4.57
C TRP A 386 -18.54 6.03 3.41
N ARG A 387 -18.11 7.28 3.14
CA ARG A 387 -18.67 8.11 2.09
C ARG A 387 -18.37 7.61 0.67
N PHE A 388 -17.26 6.90 0.46
CA PHE A 388 -16.88 6.39 -0.87
C PHE A 388 -17.05 4.85 -1.02
N LEU A 389 -17.50 4.17 0.04
CA LEU A 389 -17.66 2.71 0.04
C LEU A 389 -19.12 2.26 -0.15
N THR A 390 -20.01 3.19 -0.46
CA THR A 390 -21.44 2.91 -0.61
C THR A 390 -21.79 2.19 -1.92
N GLN A 391 -21.09 2.50 -3.02
CA GLN A 391 -21.37 1.97 -4.36
C GLN A 391 -20.12 1.40 -5.02
N ALA A 392 -20.30 0.31 -5.78
CA ALA A 392 -19.21 -0.33 -6.54
C ALA A 392 -18.58 0.64 -7.57
N THR A 393 -19.41 1.45 -8.23
CA THR A 393 -18.94 2.45 -9.22
C THR A 393 -18.05 3.51 -8.59
N THR A 394 -18.45 4.08 -7.45
CA THR A 394 -17.65 5.05 -6.70
C THR A 394 -16.35 4.44 -6.22
N PHE A 395 -16.39 3.20 -5.71
CA PHE A 395 -15.21 2.47 -5.29
C PHE A 395 -14.22 2.28 -6.44
N ILE A 396 -14.66 1.79 -7.60
CA ILE A 396 -13.80 1.64 -8.81
C ILE A 396 -13.26 2.99 -9.29
N THR A 397 -14.04 4.07 -9.21
CA THR A 397 -13.56 5.42 -9.56
C THR A 397 -12.38 5.84 -8.66
N VAL A 398 -12.48 5.63 -7.36
CA VAL A 398 -11.37 5.89 -6.42
C VAL A 398 -10.14 5.05 -6.75
N LEU A 399 -10.33 3.74 -7.02
CA LEU A 399 -9.22 2.85 -7.38
C LEU A 399 -8.56 3.24 -8.72
N SER A 400 -9.34 3.61 -9.74
CA SER A 400 -8.83 4.07 -11.03
C SER A 400 -8.02 5.36 -10.90
N SER A 401 -8.40 6.23 -9.95
CA SER A 401 -7.67 7.49 -9.69
C SER A 401 -6.22 7.25 -9.28
N PHE A 402 -5.93 6.17 -8.56
CA PHE A 402 -4.55 5.81 -8.24
C PHE A 402 -3.73 5.53 -9.49
N GLY A 403 -4.33 4.96 -10.54
CA GLY A 403 -3.67 4.81 -11.84
C GLY A 403 -3.22 6.14 -12.44
N VAL A 404 -3.99 7.23 -12.26
CA VAL A 404 -3.64 8.57 -12.76
C VAL A 404 -2.40 9.13 -12.08
N PHE A 405 -2.35 9.03 -10.74
CA PHE A 405 -1.34 9.73 -9.94
C PHE A 405 -0.10 8.87 -9.62
N MET A 406 -0.27 7.57 -9.41
CA MET A 406 0.82 6.70 -8.97
C MET A 406 1.62 6.13 -10.13
N SER A 407 0.98 5.79 -11.27
CA SER A 407 1.67 5.12 -12.37
C SER A 407 2.82 5.95 -12.98
N PRO A 408 2.72 7.29 -13.15
CA PRO A 408 3.84 8.08 -13.65
C PRO A 408 5.03 8.12 -12.68
N ALA A 409 4.74 8.22 -11.38
CA ALA A 409 5.79 8.22 -10.35
C ALA A 409 6.53 6.87 -10.32
N ALA A 410 5.79 5.75 -10.30
CA ALA A 410 6.34 4.40 -10.32
C ALA A 410 7.28 4.17 -11.52
N ALA A 411 6.85 4.58 -12.71
CA ALA A 411 7.66 4.44 -13.93
C ALA A 411 8.98 5.22 -13.85
N ILE A 412 8.95 6.46 -13.33
CA ILE A 412 10.15 7.28 -13.17
C ILE A 412 11.13 6.63 -12.19
N LEU A 413 10.65 6.09 -11.06
CA LEU A 413 11.50 5.38 -10.09
C LEU A 413 12.20 4.16 -10.70
N ILE A 414 11.46 3.37 -11.48
CA ILE A 414 12.00 2.20 -12.17
C ILE A 414 13.03 2.60 -13.23
N VAL A 415 12.69 3.57 -14.07
CA VAL A 415 13.59 4.02 -15.14
C VAL A 415 14.86 4.64 -14.55
N ASP A 416 14.76 5.43 -13.47
CA ASP A 416 15.95 5.97 -12.79
C ASP A 416 16.88 4.85 -12.33
N PHE A 417 16.35 3.89 -11.57
CA PHE A 417 17.16 2.84 -10.98
C PHE A 417 17.75 1.86 -12.00
N TRP A 418 16.89 1.32 -12.89
CA TRP A 418 17.27 0.23 -13.80
C TRP A 418 17.98 0.71 -15.07
N ILE A 419 17.49 1.81 -15.68
CA ILE A 419 17.94 2.26 -16.99
C ILE A 419 18.98 3.35 -16.85
N VAL A 420 18.68 4.43 -16.12
CA VAL A 420 19.56 5.61 -16.03
C VAL A 420 20.78 5.30 -15.17
N ARG A 421 20.59 4.80 -13.95
CA ARG A 421 21.68 4.53 -13.00
C ARG A 421 22.22 3.11 -13.06
N LYS A 422 21.60 2.21 -13.84
CA LYS A 422 22.04 0.82 -14.01
C LYS A 422 22.25 0.11 -12.65
N THR A 423 21.32 0.31 -11.73
CA THR A 423 21.31 -0.25 -10.37
C THR A 423 22.44 0.21 -9.45
N LYS A 424 23.15 1.27 -9.78
CA LYS A 424 24.30 1.80 -9.02
C LYS A 424 23.91 3.11 -8.34
N TRP A 425 24.10 3.18 -7.03
CA TRP A 425 23.86 4.37 -6.23
C TRP A 425 25.08 4.77 -5.41
N ASN A 426 25.28 6.08 -5.24
CA ASN A 426 26.17 6.63 -4.22
C ASN A 426 25.34 6.90 -2.97
N ILE A 427 25.28 5.92 -2.06
CA ILE A 427 24.39 5.94 -0.89
C ILE A 427 24.67 7.11 0.06
N PRO A 428 25.91 7.46 0.43
CA PRO A 428 26.19 8.63 1.27
C PRO A 428 25.62 9.95 0.74
N GLU A 429 25.63 10.12 -0.57
CA GLU A 429 25.13 11.35 -1.21
C GLU A 429 23.59 11.49 -1.16
N LEU A 430 22.84 10.40 -0.87
CA LEU A 430 21.39 10.46 -0.65
C LEU A 430 20.99 11.23 0.63
N TYR A 431 21.95 11.45 1.52
CA TYR A 431 21.75 12.15 2.80
C TYR A 431 22.38 13.53 2.84
N LYS A 432 23.15 13.91 1.80
CA LYS A 432 23.96 15.11 1.79
C LYS A 432 23.29 16.25 1.02
N PRO A 433 22.86 17.34 1.70
CA PRO A 433 22.39 18.53 1.02
C PRO A 433 23.50 19.13 0.12
N GLY A 434 23.13 19.54 -1.09
CA GLY A 434 24.09 20.05 -2.07
C GLY A 434 24.91 18.97 -2.80
N GLY A 435 24.69 17.68 -2.49
CA GLY A 435 25.31 16.56 -3.19
C GLY A 435 24.68 16.25 -4.56
N ILE A 436 25.06 15.11 -5.16
CA ILE A 436 24.62 14.72 -6.53
C ILE A 436 23.10 14.55 -6.66
N TYR A 437 22.38 14.18 -5.58
CA TYR A 437 20.93 14.04 -5.55
C TYR A 437 20.20 15.33 -5.15
N TRP A 438 20.92 16.43 -4.97
CA TRP A 438 20.34 17.74 -4.74
C TRP A 438 19.75 18.33 -6.02
N PHE A 439 20.34 18.01 -7.17
CA PHE A 439 19.94 18.53 -8.48
C PHE A 439 19.80 20.06 -8.49
N THR A 440 18.68 20.58 -8.96
CA THR A 440 18.40 22.02 -9.01
C THR A 440 17.56 22.42 -7.79
N GLY A 441 18.20 22.94 -6.75
CA GLY A 441 17.50 23.39 -5.55
C GLY A 441 16.79 22.28 -4.76
N GLY A 442 17.26 21.05 -4.84
CA GLY A 442 16.65 19.89 -4.17
C GLY A 442 15.60 19.14 -5.03
N ILE A 443 15.39 19.55 -6.28
CA ILE A 443 14.36 19.03 -7.18
C ILE A 443 14.98 18.59 -8.51
N ASN A 444 14.63 17.38 -8.97
CA ASN A 444 14.96 16.91 -10.30
C ASN A 444 13.86 17.33 -11.29
N TRP A 445 14.08 18.41 -12.04
CA TRP A 445 13.11 18.94 -13.00
C TRP A 445 12.68 17.90 -14.04
N ARG A 446 13.58 16.97 -14.44
CA ARG A 446 13.30 15.93 -15.44
C ARG A 446 12.16 15.03 -15.00
N ALA A 447 12.18 14.64 -13.73
CA ALA A 447 11.15 13.79 -13.12
C ALA A 447 9.80 14.52 -13.05
N PHE A 448 9.79 15.79 -12.59
CA PHE A 448 8.55 16.55 -12.46
C PHE A 448 7.91 16.89 -13.81
N VAL A 449 8.70 17.28 -14.80
CA VAL A 449 8.16 17.59 -16.15
C VAL A 449 7.60 16.30 -16.78
N ALA A 450 8.31 15.19 -16.71
CA ALA A 450 7.83 13.90 -17.22
C ALA A 450 6.54 13.46 -16.50
N TYR A 451 6.48 13.61 -15.17
CA TYR A 451 5.31 13.30 -14.36
C TYR A 451 4.08 14.13 -14.77
N ILE A 452 4.22 15.45 -14.86
CA ILE A 452 3.12 16.36 -15.19
C ILE A 452 2.60 16.08 -16.59
N LEU A 453 3.48 15.94 -17.59
CA LEU A 453 3.10 15.65 -18.98
C LEU A 453 2.39 14.31 -19.15
N ALA A 454 2.72 13.32 -18.31
CA ALA A 454 2.07 12.02 -18.34
C ALA A 454 0.72 12.00 -17.59
N MET A 455 0.58 12.79 -16.53
CA MET A 455 -0.61 12.79 -15.68
C MET A 455 -1.76 13.66 -16.26
N TRP A 456 -1.44 14.86 -16.78
CA TRP A 456 -2.46 15.87 -17.09
C TRP A 456 -3.55 15.43 -18.08
N PRO A 457 -3.31 14.57 -19.12
CA PRO A 457 -4.38 14.20 -20.05
C PRO A 457 -5.49 13.35 -19.41
N ALA A 458 -5.19 12.68 -18.29
CA ALA A 458 -6.19 11.91 -17.56
C ALA A 458 -7.02 12.75 -16.56
N LEU A 459 -6.57 13.97 -16.21
CA LEU A 459 -7.24 14.81 -15.21
C LEU A 459 -8.67 15.23 -15.58
N PRO A 460 -8.99 15.67 -16.81
CA PRO A 460 -10.38 16.02 -17.13
C PRO A 460 -11.34 14.84 -16.97
N GLY A 461 -10.92 13.64 -17.40
CA GLY A 461 -11.70 12.41 -17.21
C GLY A 461 -11.83 12.00 -15.75
N PHE A 462 -10.80 12.22 -14.95
CA PHE A 462 -10.84 12.01 -13.50
C PHE A 462 -11.87 12.95 -12.83
N VAL A 463 -11.85 14.24 -13.15
CA VAL A 463 -12.81 15.23 -12.62
C VAL A 463 -14.24 14.85 -13.01
N ASN A 464 -14.46 14.43 -14.25
CA ASN A 464 -15.77 13.93 -14.69
C ASN A 464 -16.21 12.69 -13.88
N ALA A 465 -15.33 11.71 -13.69
CA ALA A 465 -15.64 10.47 -12.97
C ALA A 465 -15.94 10.70 -11.48
N THR A 466 -15.42 11.77 -10.88
CA THR A 466 -15.66 12.13 -9.47
C THR A 466 -16.87 13.04 -9.25
N GLY A 467 -17.69 13.26 -10.27
CA GLY A 467 -18.91 14.07 -10.18
C GLY A 467 -18.74 15.54 -10.61
N GLY A 468 -17.65 15.82 -11.33
CA GLY A 468 -17.40 17.14 -11.93
C GLY A 468 -18.18 17.36 -13.23
N VAL A 469 -17.71 18.34 -14.00
CA VAL A 469 -18.31 18.74 -15.28
C VAL A 469 -18.21 17.62 -16.32
N GLU A 470 -19.24 17.47 -17.16
CA GLU A 470 -19.17 16.55 -18.30
C GLU A 470 -18.06 16.96 -19.27
N VAL A 471 -17.30 15.98 -19.73
CA VAL A 471 -16.18 16.13 -20.65
C VAL A 471 -16.37 15.26 -21.89
N ASP A 472 -15.66 15.61 -22.96
CA ASP A 472 -15.64 14.83 -24.20
C ASP A 472 -15.18 13.39 -23.91
N VAL A 473 -15.64 12.46 -24.78
CA VAL A 473 -15.33 11.03 -24.68
C VAL A 473 -13.83 10.76 -24.71
N VAL A 474 -13.05 11.57 -25.40
CA VAL A 474 -11.58 11.42 -25.50
C VAL A 474 -10.95 11.53 -24.11
N TRP A 475 -11.32 12.53 -23.31
CA TRP A 475 -10.79 12.70 -21.97
C TRP A 475 -11.21 11.58 -21.02
N ARG A 476 -12.44 11.06 -21.16
CA ARG A 476 -12.88 9.87 -20.42
C ARG A 476 -12.05 8.64 -20.77
N ARG A 477 -11.66 8.48 -22.05
CA ARG A 477 -10.78 7.38 -22.50
C ARG A 477 -9.37 7.52 -21.92
N PHE A 478 -8.80 8.74 -21.88
CA PHE A 478 -7.51 8.97 -21.21
C PHE A 478 -7.54 8.57 -19.74
N TYR A 479 -8.63 8.87 -19.03
CA TYR A 479 -8.80 8.41 -17.65
C TYR A 479 -8.88 6.88 -17.54
N GLN A 480 -9.59 6.22 -18.43
CA GLN A 480 -9.74 4.76 -18.43
C GLN A 480 -8.41 4.03 -18.71
N ILE A 481 -7.54 4.58 -19.54
CA ILE A 481 -6.21 4.01 -19.86
C ILE A 481 -5.07 4.62 -19.06
N SER A 482 -5.36 5.43 -18.05
CA SER A 482 -4.38 6.30 -17.36
C SER A 482 -3.17 5.56 -16.81
N PHE A 483 -3.32 4.32 -16.34
CA PHE A 483 -2.19 3.53 -15.85
C PHE A 483 -1.15 3.30 -16.96
N PHE A 484 -1.58 2.82 -18.11
CA PHE A 484 -0.69 2.54 -19.23
C PHE A 484 -0.07 3.81 -19.80
N PHE A 485 -0.92 4.81 -20.05
CA PHE A 485 -0.48 6.09 -20.59
C PHE A 485 0.52 6.77 -19.64
N GLY A 486 0.17 6.87 -18.36
CA GLY A 486 1.01 7.48 -17.33
C GLY A 486 2.35 6.78 -17.20
N TYR A 487 2.33 5.46 -17.15
CA TYR A 487 3.54 4.64 -17.00
C TYR A 487 4.49 4.76 -18.18
N LEU A 488 3.98 4.59 -19.41
CA LEU A 488 4.80 4.61 -20.62
C LEU A 488 5.32 6.01 -20.94
N VAL A 489 4.46 7.03 -20.83
CA VAL A 489 4.83 8.41 -21.17
C VAL A 489 5.80 8.98 -20.13
N ALA A 490 5.54 8.79 -18.84
CA ALA A 490 6.43 9.31 -17.81
C ALA A 490 7.80 8.63 -17.86
N GLY A 491 7.85 7.31 -17.96
CA GLY A 491 9.09 6.56 -18.08
C GLY A 491 9.89 6.93 -19.31
N GLY A 492 9.23 6.99 -20.48
CA GLY A 492 9.85 7.37 -21.75
C GLY A 492 10.39 8.79 -21.77
N LEU A 493 9.59 9.77 -21.33
CA LEU A 493 10.02 11.17 -21.25
C LEU A 493 11.17 11.36 -20.25
N TYR A 494 11.08 10.73 -19.06
CA TYR A 494 12.15 10.80 -18.09
C TYR A 494 13.46 10.25 -18.64
N TRP A 495 13.42 9.11 -19.33
CA TRP A 495 14.58 8.54 -19.99
C TRP A 495 15.16 9.47 -21.03
N ILE A 496 14.33 10.04 -21.93
CA ILE A 496 14.75 11.01 -22.96
C ILE A 496 15.41 12.23 -22.30
N PHE A 497 14.79 12.80 -21.27
CA PHE A 497 15.37 13.96 -20.56
C PHE A 497 16.71 13.63 -19.89
N CYS A 498 16.90 12.40 -19.41
CA CYS A 498 18.16 11.95 -18.87
C CYS A 498 19.24 11.71 -19.93
N ILE A 499 18.88 11.41 -21.18
CA ILE A 499 19.81 11.33 -22.31
C ILE A 499 20.24 12.75 -22.72
N VAL A 500 19.28 13.67 -22.90
CA VAL A 500 19.55 15.04 -23.34
C VAL A 500 20.33 15.83 -22.29
N SER A 501 20.01 15.63 -21.02
CA SER A 501 20.64 16.29 -19.89
C SER A 501 20.95 15.26 -18.81
N PRO A 502 22.11 14.57 -18.85
CA PRO A 502 22.43 13.51 -17.91
C PRO A 502 22.43 14.00 -16.45
N PRO A 503 21.81 13.27 -15.51
CA PRO A 503 21.90 13.58 -14.09
C PRO A 503 23.30 13.28 -13.55
N PRO A 504 23.75 13.97 -12.49
CA PRO A 504 25.06 13.74 -11.91
C PRO A 504 25.16 12.34 -11.25
N GLY A 505 26.38 11.79 -11.19
CA GLY A 505 26.68 10.55 -10.48
C GLY A 505 26.19 9.25 -11.14
N ILE A 506 25.94 9.26 -12.46
CA ILE A 506 25.61 8.05 -13.23
C ILE A 506 26.79 7.07 -13.20
N GLY A 507 26.50 5.80 -12.89
CA GLY A 507 27.48 4.71 -12.94
C GLY A 507 28.41 4.62 -11.73
N VAL A 508 28.32 5.55 -10.78
CA VAL A 508 29.09 5.53 -9.53
C VAL A 508 28.31 4.73 -8.49
N GLN A 509 28.96 3.70 -7.93
CA GLN A 509 28.44 2.97 -6.78
C GLN A 509 29.33 3.23 -5.57
N VAL A 510 28.72 3.69 -4.49
CA VAL A 510 29.37 3.80 -3.17
C VAL A 510 28.37 3.25 -2.16
N ASP A 511 28.73 2.16 -1.51
CA ASP A 511 27.90 1.57 -0.47
C ASP A 511 28.24 2.21 0.88
N PHE A 512 27.27 2.21 1.78
CA PHE A 512 27.41 2.72 3.14
C PHE A 512 27.37 1.54 4.08
N ASP A 513 28.52 1.22 4.69
CA ASP A 513 28.59 0.20 5.72
C ASP A 513 28.30 0.83 7.09
N VAL A 514 27.19 0.41 7.68
CA VAL A 514 26.74 0.92 8.98
C VAL A 514 27.57 0.30 10.11
N ASP A 515 28.12 -0.91 9.89
CA ASP A 515 28.78 -1.70 10.94
C ASP A 515 30.25 -1.30 11.16
N GLY A 516 30.90 -0.59 10.23
CA GLY A 516 32.31 -0.29 10.31
C GLY A 516 32.73 1.17 10.13
N GLY A 517 31.86 2.07 9.74
CA GLY A 517 32.22 3.47 9.43
C GLY A 517 33.18 3.61 8.24
N VAL A 518 33.40 2.53 7.47
CA VAL A 518 34.29 2.46 6.34
C VAL A 518 33.49 2.54 5.03
N LEU A 519 33.80 3.55 4.22
CA LEU A 519 33.33 3.64 2.85
C LEU A 519 34.03 2.58 1.99
N VAL A 520 33.35 1.52 1.60
CA VAL A 520 33.89 0.58 0.61
C VAL A 520 33.50 1.09 -0.79
N ILE A 521 34.51 1.48 -1.55
CA ILE A 521 34.37 1.89 -2.95
C ILE A 521 34.65 0.66 -3.82
N ASP A 522 33.58 -0.02 -4.27
CA ASP A 522 33.70 -1.07 -5.28
C ASP A 522 33.90 -0.44 -6.67
N GLY A 523 35.10 -0.60 -7.22
CA GLY A 523 35.37 -0.34 -8.65
C GLY A 523 36.34 0.78 -9.01
N VAL A 524 37.15 1.28 -8.09
CA VAL A 524 38.34 2.07 -8.41
C VAL A 524 39.56 1.33 -7.83
N GLY A 525 40.41 0.87 -8.72
CA GLY A 525 41.67 0.24 -8.31
C GLY A 525 42.47 1.16 -7.40
N ASP A 526 43.03 0.60 -6.35
CA ASP A 526 44.06 1.03 -5.42
C ASP A 526 44.42 2.54 -5.35
N SER A 527 43.46 3.40 -5.12
CA SER A 527 43.70 4.76 -4.63
C SER A 527 42.69 5.10 -3.54
N ALA A 528 43.09 4.83 -2.31
CA ALA A 528 42.36 5.28 -1.13
C ALA A 528 42.34 6.82 -1.12
N VAL A 529 41.17 7.40 -1.44
CA VAL A 529 40.92 8.82 -1.17
C VAL A 529 40.54 8.94 0.30
N SER A 530 41.48 9.29 1.14
CA SER A 530 41.22 9.70 2.52
C SER A 530 40.44 11.00 2.51
N LEU A 531 39.14 10.94 2.71
CA LEU A 531 38.36 12.10 3.12
C LEU A 531 38.62 12.33 4.61
N GLY A 532 39.26 13.45 4.89
CA GLY A 532 39.63 14.09 6.14
C GLY A 532 39.42 13.26 7.43
N SER A 533 40.51 12.82 7.99
CA SER A 533 40.64 12.19 9.29
C SER A 533 39.90 12.99 10.38
N VAL A 534 38.75 12.52 10.83
CA VAL A 534 38.39 12.70 12.23
C VAL A 534 39.05 11.54 12.95
N ALA A 535 40.20 11.84 13.57
CA ALA A 535 40.90 10.91 14.42
C ALA A 535 40.00 10.50 15.59
N VAL A 536 39.57 9.25 15.58
CA VAL A 536 39.07 8.61 16.80
C VAL A 536 40.25 7.90 17.43
N GLU A 537 40.83 8.55 18.43
CA GLU A 537 41.80 7.97 19.35
C GLU A 537 41.14 6.79 20.07
N LYS A 538 41.63 5.57 19.80
CA LYS A 538 41.28 4.38 20.59
C LYS A 538 41.93 4.50 21.96
N GLN A 539 41.21 5.00 22.94
CA GLN A 539 41.54 4.70 24.35
C GLN A 539 40.91 3.35 24.69
N GLY A 540 41.77 2.38 24.96
CA GLY A 540 41.36 1.09 25.50
C GLY A 540 40.86 1.25 26.94
N GLU A 541 39.58 0.97 27.15
CA GLU A 541 39.03 0.63 28.46
C GLU A 541 37.98 -0.45 28.30
N THR A 542 38.25 -1.54 29.00
CA THR A 542 37.30 -2.64 29.23
C THR A 542 36.06 -2.12 29.95
N VAL A 543 34.95 -2.04 29.27
CA VAL A 543 33.65 -1.73 29.90
C VAL A 543 32.86 -3.02 30.10
N LYS A 544 32.54 -3.29 31.36
CA LYS A 544 31.67 -4.36 31.83
C LYS A 544 30.28 -4.20 31.23
N THR A 545 29.77 -5.27 30.64
CA THR A 545 28.36 -5.40 30.23
C THR A 545 27.43 -5.28 31.43
N ASN A 546 26.61 -4.25 31.47
CA ASN A 546 25.38 -4.23 32.23
C ASN A 546 24.20 -4.24 31.24
N ALA A 547 23.39 -5.28 31.35
CA ALA A 547 22.16 -5.43 30.62
C ALA A 547 21.12 -4.35 31.03
N CYS A 548 20.52 -3.72 30.02
CA CYS A 548 19.24 -3.04 30.13
C CYS A 548 18.19 -3.75 29.27
#